data_e633f7623c34e228b9144a5dfa97ce89
#
_entry.id   e633f7623c34e228b9144a5dfa97ce89
#
_cell.length_a   1.000
_cell.length_b   1.000
_cell.length_c   1.000
_cell.angle_alpha   90.00
_cell.angle_beta   90.00
_cell.angle_gamma   90.00
#
_symmetry.space_group_name_H-M   'P 1'
#
loop_
_entity.id
_entity.type
_entity.pdbx_description
1 polymer ?
#
loop_
_entity_poly.entity_id
_entity_poly.type
_entity_poly.pdbx_seq_one_letter_code
_entity_poly.pdbx_strand_id
1 'polypeptide(L)'
;RSRGLGDVYKRQIPMIMQETNNILAILDSYLHDNPDEIAKEMANDFRKRRIEKNLTREQVADKSGVAVSNITRFEQKGLISLKNLIGIAIALDYTSEIKNVFSQPKYSTMEELQQIKRNANKKKAYRQ
;
A
#
# COMPACT_ATOMS: atom_id res chain seq x y z
N ARG A 1 19.77 37.38 -14.38
CA ARG A 1 19.50 35.96 -14.53
C ARG A 1 18.93 35.38 -13.26
N SER A 2 17.90 34.60 -13.42
CA SER A 2 17.23 33.92 -12.32
C SER A 2 18.10 32.88 -11.61
N ARG A 3 19.17 32.45 -12.25
CA ARG A 3 20.07 31.42 -11.76
C ARG A 3 20.77 31.78 -10.44
N GLY A 4 21.26 33.02 -10.33
CA GLY A 4 21.89 33.50 -9.10
C GLY A 4 20.93 33.64 -7.95
N LEU A 5 19.71 34.08 -8.24
CA LEU A 5 18.66 34.23 -7.25
C LEU A 5 18.17 32.87 -6.75
N GLY A 6 18.04 31.89 -7.63
CA GLY A 6 17.66 30.53 -7.26
C GLY A 6 18.65 29.85 -6.34
N ASP A 7 19.95 30.05 -6.59
CA ASP A 7 21.02 29.50 -5.75
C ASP A 7 21.05 30.15 -4.36
N VAL A 8 20.85 31.47 -4.29
CA VAL A 8 20.78 32.19 -3.03
C VAL A 8 19.59 31.72 -2.21
N TYR A 9 18.43 31.53 -2.82
CA TYR A 9 17.25 31.01 -2.18
C TYR A 9 17.48 29.62 -1.61
N LYS A 10 18.09 28.73 -2.37
CA LYS A 10 18.38 27.37 -1.93
C LYS A 10 19.33 27.33 -0.75
N ARG A 11 20.24 28.29 -0.65
CA ARG A 11 21.17 28.36 0.48
C ARG A 11 20.56 28.97 1.74
N GLN A 12 19.63 29.90 1.59
CA GLN A 12 19.04 30.64 2.70
C GLN A 12 17.89 29.93 3.37
N ILE A 13 17.21 29.02 2.66
CA ILE A 13 15.98 28.41 3.14
C ILE A 13 16.08 26.88 3.43
N PRO A 14 17.25 26.21 3.35
CA PRO A 14 17.25 24.76 3.45
C PRO A 14 16.73 24.20 4.79
N MET A 15 16.99 24.90 5.89
CA MET A 15 16.52 24.44 7.21
C MET A 15 15.02 24.58 7.36
N ILE A 16 14.46 25.71 6.94
CA ILE A 16 13.01 25.96 6.99
C ILE A 16 12.29 25.01 6.06
N MET A 17 12.84 24.77 4.88
CA MET A 17 12.29 23.84 3.90
C MET A 17 12.30 22.39 4.42
N GLN A 18 13.37 21.99 5.11
CA GLN A 18 13.45 20.66 5.70
C GLN A 18 12.40 20.44 6.79
N GLU A 19 12.22 21.40 7.67
CA GLU A 19 11.20 21.33 8.72
C GLU A 19 9.81 21.28 8.11
N THR A 20 9.54 22.10 7.11
CA THR A 20 8.27 22.11 6.40
C THR A 20 8.04 20.78 5.69
N ASN A 21 9.07 20.24 5.02
CA ASN A 21 8.98 18.95 4.35
C ASN A 21 8.74 17.81 5.34
N ASN A 22 9.35 17.85 6.53
CA ASN A 22 9.11 16.86 7.57
C ASN A 22 7.67 16.90 8.10
N ILE A 23 7.15 18.11 8.31
CA ILE A 23 5.75 18.30 8.73
C ILE A 23 4.80 17.82 7.64
N LEU A 24 5.08 18.17 6.40
CA LEU A 24 4.27 17.71 5.26
C LEU A 24 4.31 16.20 5.10
N ALA A 25 5.48 15.58 5.31
CA ALA A 25 5.61 14.13 5.26
C ALA A 25 4.79 13.45 6.36
N ILE A 26 4.79 14.00 7.57
CA ILE A 26 3.99 13.47 8.68
C ILE A 26 2.51 13.62 8.38
N LEU A 27 2.08 14.80 7.89
CA LEU A 27 0.68 15.05 7.52
C LEU A 27 0.26 14.15 6.37
N ASP A 28 1.13 13.95 5.38
CA ASP A 28 0.89 13.07 4.26
C ASP A 28 0.67 11.63 4.73
N SER A 29 1.52 11.14 5.64
CA SER A 29 1.36 9.83 6.25
C SER A 29 0.01 9.70 6.95
N TYR A 30 -0.39 10.70 7.72
CA TYR A 30 -1.70 10.72 8.38
C TYR A 30 -2.86 10.67 7.40
N LEU A 31 -2.75 11.41 6.28
CA LEU A 31 -3.80 11.48 5.27
C LEU A 31 -3.89 10.18 4.47
N HIS A 32 -2.75 9.53 4.21
CA HIS A 32 -2.68 8.32 3.38
C HIS A 32 -2.81 7.01 4.18
N ASP A 33 -2.80 7.08 5.51
CA ASP A 33 -2.96 5.89 6.35
C ASP A 33 -4.42 5.55 6.64
N ASN A 34 -5.38 6.16 5.93
CA ASN A 34 -6.77 5.72 6.06
C ASN A 34 -7.08 4.61 5.05
N PRO A 35 -8.01 3.71 5.39
CA PRO A 35 -8.28 2.53 4.55
C PRO A 35 -8.72 2.86 3.12
N ASP A 36 -9.52 3.92 2.94
CA ASP A 36 -10.01 4.30 1.62
C ASP A 36 -8.87 4.75 0.70
N GLU A 37 -7.95 5.54 1.22
CA GLU A 37 -6.81 6.02 0.44
C GLU A 37 -5.83 4.89 0.12
N ILE A 38 -5.59 4.00 1.07
CA ILE A 38 -4.74 2.82 0.85
C ILE A 38 -5.35 1.93 -0.23
N ALA A 39 -6.67 1.72 -0.19
CA ALA A 39 -7.38 0.92 -1.18
C ALA A 39 -7.25 1.54 -2.58
N LYS A 40 -7.37 2.85 -2.68
CA LYS A 40 -7.22 3.56 -3.97
C LYS A 40 -5.80 3.49 -4.49
N GLU A 41 -4.80 3.62 -3.63
CA GLU A 41 -3.40 3.46 -4.00
C GLU A 41 -3.13 2.04 -4.52
N MET A 42 -3.63 1.06 -3.82
CA MET A 42 -3.52 -0.34 -4.21
C MET A 42 -4.17 -0.58 -5.57
N ALA A 43 -5.35 -0.01 -5.79
CA ALA A 43 -6.07 -0.12 -7.06
C ALA A 43 -5.28 0.53 -8.20
N ASN A 44 -4.68 1.68 -7.95
CA ASN A 44 -3.85 2.37 -8.95
C ASN A 44 -2.58 1.58 -9.25
N ASP A 45 -1.95 0.99 -8.25
CA ASP A 45 -0.78 0.13 -8.43
C ASP A 45 -1.14 -1.14 -9.23
N PHE A 46 -2.29 -1.74 -8.94
CA PHE A 46 -2.80 -2.87 -9.71
C PHE A 46 -2.96 -2.49 -11.18
N ARG A 47 -3.56 -1.35 -11.46
CA ARG A 47 -3.74 -0.87 -12.83
C ARG A 47 -2.41 -0.72 -13.53
N LYS A 48 -1.40 -0.15 -12.87
CA LYS A 48 -0.05 0.01 -13.43
C LYS A 48 0.58 -1.35 -13.75
N ARG A 49 0.48 -2.30 -12.82
CA ARG A 49 1.03 -3.64 -13.02
C ARG A 49 0.33 -4.38 -14.15
N ARG A 50 -0.98 -4.20 -14.27
CA ARG A 50 -1.76 -4.76 -15.36
C ARG A 50 -1.28 -4.23 -16.71
N ILE A 51 -1.15 -2.92 -16.83
CA ILE A 51 -0.73 -2.24 -18.05
C ILE A 51 0.71 -2.61 -18.42
N GLU A 52 1.61 -2.72 -17.46
CA GLU A 52 2.99 -3.17 -17.69
C GLU A 52 3.05 -4.54 -18.34
N LYS A 53 2.13 -5.42 -17.99
CA LYS A 53 2.03 -6.76 -18.58
C LYS A 53 1.25 -6.76 -19.89
N ASN A 54 0.83 -5.60 -20.34
CA ASN A 54 0.04 -5.43 -21.57
C ASN A 54 -1.25 -6.23 -21.54
N LEU A 55 -1.91 -6.26 -20.38
CA LEU A 55 -3.16 -6.99 -20.18
C LEU A 55 -4.34 -6.01 -20.11
N THR A 56 -5.41 -6.34 -20.82
CA THR A 56 -6.68 -5.64 -20.68
C THR A 56 -7.42 -6.14 -19.44
N ARG A 57 -8.43 -5.39 -19.00
CA ARG A 57 -9.30 -5.85 -17.90
C ARG A 57 -9.98 -7.16 -18.24
N GLU A 58 -10.39 -7.33 -19.48
CA GLU A 58 -11.03 -8.54 -19.98
C GLU A 58 -10.08 -9.74 -19.90
N GLN A 59 -8.82 -9.53 -20.26
CA GLN A 59 -7.82 -10.60 -20.17
C GLN A 59 -7.55 -11.00 -18.73
N VAL A 60 -7.51 -10.04 -17.80
CA VAL A 60 -7.37 -10.35 -16.37
C VAL A 60 -8.62 -11.07 -15.87
N ALA A 61 -9.80 -10.66 -16.31
CA ALA A 61 -11.05 -11.33 -15.98
C ALA A 61 -11.01 -12.80 -16.40
N ASP A 62 -10.57 -13.06 -17.62
CA ASP A 62 -10.46 -14.44 -18.16
C ASP A 62 -9.45 -15.27 -17.35
N LYS A 63 -8.32 -14.68 -16.98
CA LYS A 63 -7.27 -15.39 -16.22
C LYS A 63 -7.69 -15.65 -14.78
N SER A 64 -8.41 -14.74 -14.16
CA SER A 64 -8.73 -14.77 -12.74
C SER A 64 -10.08 -15.38 -12.42
N GLY A 65 -10.99 -15.41 -13.39
CA GLY A 65 -12.37 -15.76 -13.15
C GLY A 65 -13.18 -14.65 -12.45
N VAL A 66 -12.60 -13.46 -12.30
CA VAL A 66 -13.28 -12.31 -11.68
C VAL A 66 -13.96 -11.52 -12.78
N ALA A 67 -15.20 -11.11 -12.57
CA ALA A 67 -15.96 -10.33 -13.56
C ALA A 67 -15.27 -9.00 -13.86
N VAL A 68 -15.31 -8.59 -15.14
CA VAL A 68 -14.72 -7.32 -15.60
C VAL A 68 -15.27 -6.14 -14.80
N SER A 69 -16.57 -6.14 -14.49
CA SER A 69 -17.21 -5.09 -13.73
C SER A 69 -16.60 -4.92 -12.34
N ASN A 70 -16.21 -6.02 -11.70
CA ASN A 70 -15.55 -5.99 -10.40
C ASN A 70 -14.13 -5.44 -10.50
N ILE A 71 -13.41 -5.78 -11.56
CA ILE A 71 -12.07 -5.24 -11.81
C ILE A 71 -12.14 -3.73 -12.08
N THR A 72 -13.07 -3.31 -12.91
CA THR A 72 -13.30 -1.90 -13.22
C THR A 72 -13.64 -1.10 -11.97
N ARG A 73 -14.52 -1.63 -11.12
CA ARG A 73 -14.90 -0.99 -9.86
C ARG A 73 -13.71 -0.86 -8.92
N PHE A 74 -12.88 -1.90 -8.84
CA PHE A 74 -11.66 -1.84 -8.04
C PHE A 74 -10.72 -0.74 -8.52
N GLU A 75 -10.42 -0.70 -9.81
CA GLU A 75 -9.50 0.29 -10.39
C GLU A 75 -10.01 1.72 -10.22
N GLN A 76 -11.32 1.92 -10.32
CA GLN A 76 -11.91 3.25 -10.23
C GLN A 76 -12.22 3.71 -8.82
N LYS A 77 -12.61 2.82 -7.93
CA LYS A 77 -13.12 3.16 -6.60
C LYS A 77 -12.35 2.53 -5.44
N GLY A 78 -11.46 1.59 -5.71
CA GLY A 78 -10.75 0.88 -4.67
C GLY A 78 -11.63 -0.11 -3.90
N LEU A 79 -12.74 -0.55 -4.49
CA LEU A 79 -13.71 -1.44 -3.84
C LEU A 79 -13.70 -2.81 -4.52
N ILE A 80 -13.42 -3.84 -3.73
CA ILE A 80 -13.38 -5.22 -4.21
C ILE A 80 -13.52 -6.15 -3.00
N SER A 81 -14.07 -7.33 -3.22
CA SER A 81 -14.04 -8.36 -2.19
C SER A 81 -12.62 -8.92 -2.04
N LEU A 82 -12.30 -9.42 -0.86
CA LEU A 82 -10.98 -10.02 -0.62
C LEU A 82 -10.73 -11.19 -1.56
N LYS A 83 -11.72 -12.05 -1.78
CA LYS A 83 -11.59 -13.19 -2.67
C LYS A 83 -11.26 -12.76 -4.10
N ASN A 84 -11.93 -11.74 -4.59
CA ASN A 84 -11.70 -11.23 -5.94
C ASN A 84 -10.34 -10.54 -6.04
N LEU A 85 -9.92 -9.81 -5.00
CA LEU A 85 -8.58 -9.21 -4.95
C LEU A 85 -7.50 -10.30 -5.04
N ILE A 86 -7.65 -11.37 -4.29
CA ILE A 86 -6.72 -12.49 -4.34
C ILE A 86 -6.69 -13.09 -5.75
N GLY A 87 -7.85 -13.25 -6.38
CA GLY A 87 -7.94 -13.77 -7.75
C GLY A 87 -7.17 -12.94 -8.76
N ILE A 88 -7.37 -11.63 -8.76
CA ILE A 88 -6.64 -10.75 -9.69
C ILE A 88 -5.16 -10.62 -9.35
N ALA A 89 -4.80 -10.73 -8.07
CA ALA A 89 -3.40 -10.75 -7.67
C ALA A 89 -2.69 -11.98 -8.22
N ILE A 90 -3.30 -13.14 -8.13
CA ILE A 90 -2.76 -14.38 -8.70
C ILE A 90 -2.59 -14.23 -10.21
N ALA A 91 -3.55 -13.63 -10.89
CA ALA A 91 -3.49 -13.42 -12.34
C ALA A 91 -2.31 -12.55 -12.77
N LEU A 92 -1.84 -11.65 -11.91
CA LEU A 92 -0.67 -10.81 -12.17
C LEU A 92 0.62 -11.33 -11.53
N ASP A 93 0.65 -12.56 -11.06
CA ASP A 93 1.81 -13.20 -10.42
C ASP A 93 2.19 -12.60 -9.06
N TYR A 94 1.21 -12.08 -8.33
CA TYR A 94 1.39 -11.53 -6.99
C TYR A 94 0.95 -12.50 -5.89
N THR A 95 1.04 -13.80 -6.15
CA THR A 95 0.59 -14.83 -5.20
C THR A 95 1.36 -14.78 -3.90
N SER A 96 2.70 -14.68 -3.95
CA SER A 96 3.51 -14.65 -2.73
C SER A 96 3.29 -13.37 -1.94
N GLU A 97 3.15 -12.24 -2.61
CA GLU A 97 2.91 -10.96 -1.96
C GLU A 97 1.56 -10.95 -1.23
N ILE A 98 0.51 -11.46 -1.86
CA ILE A 98 -0.81 -11.51 -1.23
C ILE A 98 -0.85 -12.53 -0.08
N LYS A 99 -0.14 -13.64 -0.19
CA LYS A 99 -0.01 -14.61 0.90
C LYS A 99 0.75 -14.05 2.10
N ASN A 100 1.67 -13.13 1.85
CA ASN A 100 2.53 -12.58 2.89
C ASN A 100 1.84 -11.50 3.73
N VAL A 101 0.65 -11.06 3.36
CA VAL A 101 -0.13 -10.14 4.19
C VAL A 101 -0.44 -10.85 5.52
N PHE A 102 0.03 -10.29 6.62
CA PHE A 102 -0.09 -10.83 7.97
C PHE A 102 0.65 -12.14 8.23
N SER A 103 1.44 -12.64 7.28
CA SER A 103 2.10 -13.95 7.43
C SER A 103 3.21 -13.96 8.48
N GLN A 104 3.83 -12.82 8.71
CA GLN A 104 4.93 -12.69 9.66
C GLN A 104 4.53 -11.78 10.81
N PRO A 105 4.91 -12.15 12.04
CA PRO A 105 4.69 -11.25 13.17
C PRO A 105 5.47 -9.97 13.01
N LYS A 106 4.89 -8.84 13.44
CA LYS A 106 5.57 -7.55 13.46
C LYS A 106 5.88 -7.15 14.90
N TYR A 107 7.10 -6.70 15.11
CA TYR A 107 7.55 -6.19 16.40
C TYR A 107 8.64 -5.15 16.18
N SER A 108 8.71 -4.18 17.07
CA SER A 108 9.74 -3.14 17.04
C SER A 108 10.63 -3.16 18.28
N THR A 109 10.24 -3.92 19.32
CA THR A 109 10.99 -4.03 20.57
C THR A 109 11.19 -5.49 20.94
N MET A 110 12.20 -5.76 21.81
CA MET A 110 12.42 -7.09 22.36
C MET A 110 11.26 -7.55 23.23
N GLU A 111 10.61 -6.63 23.90
CA GLU A 111 9.43 -6.92 24.73
C GLU A 111 8.28 -7.44 23.88
N GLU A 112 8.00 -6.79 22.75
CA GLU A 112 6.99 -7.26 21.81
C GLU A 112 7.32 -8.64 21.25
N LEU A 113 8.59 -8.88 20.90
CA LEU A 113 9.03 -10.18 20.42
C LEU A 113 8.81 -11.26 21.48
N GLN A 114 9.16 -10.98 22.74
CA GLN A 114 8.93 -11.92 23.84
C GLN A 114 7.45 -12.20 24.04
N GLN A 115 6.61 -11.17 23.91
CA GLN A 115 5.15 -11.32 23.99
C GLN A 115 4.62 -12.22 22.87
N ILE A 116 5.10 -12.04 21.65
CA ILE A 116 4.75 -12.89 20.51
C ILE A 116 5.11 -14.35 20.82
N LYS A 117 6.33 -14.60 21.33
CA LYS A 117 6.79 -15.94 21.68
C LYS A 117 5.94 -16.56 22.79
N ARG A 118 5.59 -15.78 23.82
CA ARG A 118 4.74 -16.27 24.91
C ARG A 118 3.33 -16.63 24.44
N ASN A 119 2.82 -15.92 23.46
CA ASN A 119 1.45 -16.06 22.97
C ASN A 119 1.33 -16.99 21.76
N ALA A 120 2.44 -17.54 21.27
CA ALA A 120 2.49 -18.28 20.02
C ALA A 120 1.50 -19.47 19.96
N ASN A 121 1.27 -20.14 21.10
CA ASN A 121 0.39 -21.31 21.16
C ASN A 121 -1.00 -21.00 21.73
N LYS A 122 -1.30 -19.74 22.03
CA LYS A 122 -2.61 -19.37 22.55
C LYS A 122 -3.64 -19.38 21.42
N LYS A 123 -4.82 -19.89 21.72
CA LYS A 123 -5.93 -19.94 20.77
C LYS A 123 -6.88 -18.77 20.91
N LYS A 124 -6.74 -17.98 21.98
CA LYS A 124 -7.66 -16.90 22.31
C LYS A 124 -6.89 -15.77 22.99
N ALA A 125 -7.24 -14.54 22.63
CA ALA A 125 -6.70 -13.37 23.32
C ALA A 125 -7.45 -13.16 24.63
N TYR A 126 -6.69 -12.74 25.65
CA TYR A 126 -7.24 -12.41 26.95
C TYR A 126 -7.08 -10.91 27.22
N ARG A 127 -8.09 -10.33 27.86
CA ARG A 127 -8.01 -8.95 28.30
C ARG A 127 -6.94 -8.81 29.39
N GLN A 128 -6.15 -7.76 29.25
CA GLN A 128 -5.19 -7.40 30.28
C GLN A 128 -5.79 -6.45 31.29
#